data_84edf291ac61470f10619fbeea01928d
#
_entry.id   84edf291ac61470f10619fbeea01928d
#
_cell.length_a   1.000
_cell.length_b   1.000
_cell.length_c   1.000
_cell.angle_alpha   90.00
_cell.angle_beta   90.00
_cell.angle_gamma   90.00
#
_symmetry.space_group_name_H-M   'P 1'
#
loop_
_entity.id
_entity.type
_entity.pdbx_description
1 polymer ?
#
loop_
_entity_poly.entity_id
_entity_poly.type
_entity_poly.pdbx_seq_one_letter_code
_entity_poly.pdbx_strand_id
1 'polypeptide(L)'
;MESWTEYGEDYAAFSGTAEYTTRIPALPGKADAWLLHIENLYESAAIYVNNKYLGTLFNAPYTIEIPTSVLKGDDELKIKVSNLMANRISYMDKRGLEWKIFYNANIDSKGRMNVGKDGKFDAGNWSPQPSGISGKVILRPLSRIK
;
A
#
# COMPACT_ATOMS: atom_id res chain seq x y z
N MET A 1 -7.28 10.76 1.67
CA MET A 1 -7.31 9.70 0.64
C MET A 1 -8.15 8.55 1.15
N GLU A 2 -8.71 7.74 0.27
CA GLU A 2 -9.52 6.56 0.59
C GLU A 2 -8.85 5.31 0.03
N SER A 3 -9.18 4.15 0.59
CA SER A 3 -8.68 2.87 0.07
C SER A 3 -9.12 2.64 -1.37
N TRP A 4 -8.34 1.91 -2.17
CA TRP A 4 -8.73 1.55 -3.53
C TRP A 4 -10.05 0.79 -3.59
N THR A 5 -10.37 0.04 -2.54
CA THR A 5 -11.62 -0.73 -2.43
C THR A 5 -12.88 0.12 -2.49
N GLU A 6 -12.76 1.43 -2.25
CA GLU A 6 -13.88 2.39 -2.28
C GLU A 6 -14.17 2.96 -3.68
N TYR A 7 -13.28 2.71 -4.66
CA TYR A 7 -13.40 3.28 -6.02
C TYR A 7 -14.09 2.35 -7.02
N GLY A 8 -14.66 1.24 -6.57
CA GLY A 8 -15.40 0.29 -7.39
C GLY A 8 -14.71 -1.07 -7.54
N GLU A 9 -15.43 -2.00 -8.19
CA GLU A 9 -15.06 -3.43 -8.22
C GLU A 9 -13.69 -3.69 -8.84
N ASP A 10 -13.36 -3.01 -9.93
CA ASP A 10 -12.07 -3.19 -10.61
C ASP A 10 -10.90 -2.76 -9.74
N TYR A 11 -11.04 -1.66 -9.01
CA TYR A 11 -10.04 -1.20 -8.05
C TYR A 11 -9.97 -2.09 -6.81
N ALA A 12 -11.12 -2.54 -6.32
CA ALA A 12 -11.19 -3.46 -5.19
C ALA A 12 -10.52 -4.80 -5.51
N ALA A 13 -10.62 -5.27 -6.76
CA ALA A 13 -9.99 -6.50 -7.23
C ALA A 13 -8.53 -6.32 -7.69
N PHE A 14 -8.02 -5.09 -7.71
CA PHE A 14 -6.66 -4.83 -8.17
C PHE A 14 -5.62 -5.44 -7.23
N SER A 15 -4.62 -6.09 -7.81
CA SER A 15 -3.42 -6.54 -7.10
C SER A 15 -2.20 -6.15 -7.92
N GLY A 16 -1.28 -5.45 -7.29
CA GLY A 16 -0.09 -4.93 -7.95
C GLY A 16 0.44 -3.68 -7.28
N THR A 17 1.12 -2.86 -8.07
CA THR A 17 1.70 -1.60 -7.59
C THR A 17 1.01 -0.42 -8.27
N ALA A 18 0.54 0.52 -7.47
CA ALA A 18 0.06 1.81 -7.94
C ALA A 18 1.00 2.94 -7.52
N GLU A 19 1.09 3.97 -8.34
CA GLU A 19 1.95 5.13 -8.12
C GLU A 19 1.10 6.36 -7.79
N TYR A 20 1.41 6.98 -6.66
CA TYR A 20 0.90 8.30 -6.26
C TYR A 20 1.99 9.32 -6.51
N THR A 21 1.67 10.36 -7.26
CA THR A 21 2.61 11.45 -7.55
C THR A 21 2.00 12.78 -7.16
N THR A 22 2.78 13.61 -6.47
CA THR A 22 2.40 14.97 -6.10
C THR A 22 3.62 15.88 -6.05
N ARG A 23 3.38 17.20 -6.09
CA ARG A 23 4.44 18.19 -5.83
C ARG A 23 4.50 18.49 -4.33
N ILE A 24 5.73 18.56 -3.81
CA ILE A 24 5.97 19.08 -2.48
C ILE A 24 5.96 20.61 -2.61
N PRO A 25 5.04 21.32 -1.94
CA PRO A 25 5.04 22.79 -1.98
C PRO A 25 6.31 23.34 -1.31
N ALA A 26 6.60 24.61 -1.54
CA ALA A 26 7.67 25.27 -0.82
C ALA A 26 7.45 25.12 0.69
N LEU A 27 8.39 24.45 1.36
CA LEU A 27 8.27 24.13 2.77
C LEU A 27 8.70 25.33 3.62
N PRO A 28 7.91 25.71 4.65
CA PRO A 28 8.20 26.89 5.44
C PRO A 28 9.35 26.65 6.42
N GLY A 29 10.22 27.65 6.59
CA GLY A 29 11.27 27.67 7.62
C GLY A 29 12.52 26.85 7.28
N LYS A 30 13.41 26.74 8.27
CA LYS A 30 14.64 25.95 8.19
C LYS A 30 14.47 24.67 9.00
N ALA A 31 14.66 23.52 8.37
CA ALA A 31 14.67 22.21 9.01
C ALA A 31 15.90 21.44 8.53
N ASP A 32 16.44 20.57 9.38
CA ASP A 32 17.55 19.70 9.00
C ASP A 32 17.05 18.56 8.08
N ALA A 33 15.82 18.13 8.31
CA ALA A 33 15.11 17.14 7.51
C ALA A 33 13.61 17.29 7.66
N TRP A 34 12.83 16.51 6.89
CA TRP A 34 11.38 16.47 6.96
C TRP A 34 10.93 15.03 7.16
N LEU A 35 10.06 14.79 8.14
CA LEU A 35 9.46 13.49 8.38
C LEU A 35 8.21 13.35 7.53
N LEU A 36 8.26 12.50 6.52
CA LEU A 36 7.07 12.03 5.82
C LEU A 36 6.36 11.01 6.70
N HIS A 37 5.07 11.21 6.94
CA HIS A 37 4.21 10.30 7.65
C HIS A 37 2.98 9.97 6.81
N ILE A 38 2.72 8.68 6.61
CA ILE A 38 1.52 8.15 5.98
C ILE A 38 0.64 7.57 7.09
N GLU A 39 -0.60 8.03 7.20
CA GLU A 39 -1.50 7.64 8.28
C GLU A 39 -1.84 6.16 8.22
N ASN A 40 -2.30 5.69 7.06
CA ASN A 40 -2.57 4.27 6.81
C ASN A 40 -1.98 3.84 5.47
N LEU A 41 -1.27 2.73 5.47
CA LEU A 41 -0.63 2.13 4.30
C LEU A 41 -0.95 0.63 4.25
N TYR A 42 -1.31 0.13 3.07
CA TYR A 42 -1.68 -1.26 2.79
C TYR A 42 -1.00 -1.74 1.51
N GLU A 43 0.10 -2.50 1.48
CA GLU A 43 0.90 -3.12 2.55
C GLU A 43 2.26 -2.44 2.66
N SER A 44 2.87 -2.09 1.52
CA SER A 44 4.21 -1.49 1.46
C SER A 44 4.27 -0.32 0.49
N ALA A 45 5.17 0.62 0.75
CA ALA A 45 5.38 1.78 -0.12
C ALA A 45 6.85 2.09 -0.32
N ALA A 46 7.30 2.13 -1.56
CA ALA A 46 8.60 2.68 -1.93
C ALA A 46 8.48 4.20 -2.15
N ILE A 47 9.33 4.96 -1.48
CA ILE A 47 9.29 6.42 -1.45
C ILE A 47 10.42 7.00 -2.30
N TYR A 48 10.07 7.95 -3.16
CA TYR A 48 11.01 8.66 -4.00
C TYR A 48 10.78 10.17 -3.93
N VAL A 49 11.85 10.93 -3.95
CA VAL A 49 11.83 12.39 -4.17
C VAL A 49 12.71 12.71 -5.38
N ASN A 50 12.16 13.40 -6.37
CA ASN A 50 12.85 13.72 -7.64
C ASN A 50 13.47 12.48 -8.29
N ASN A 51 12.72 11.38 -8.32
CA ASN A 51 13.16 10.06 -8.78
C ASN A 51 14.31 9.41 -7.96
N LYS A 52 14.76 10.04 -6.88
CA LYS A 52 15.72 9.44 -5.96
C LYS A 52 14.99 8.57 -4.95
N TYR A 53 15.32 7.28 -4.92
CA TYR A 53 14.79 6.35 -3.92
C TYR A 53 15.31 6.69 -2.52
N LEU A 54 14.39 6.78 -1.55
CA LEU A 54 14.70 7.09 -0.16
C LEU A 54 14.57 5.87 0.76
N GLY A 55 13.64 4.97 0.47
CA GLY A 55 13.41 3.79 1.28
C GLY A 55 12.03 3.18 1.03
N THR A 56 11.76 2.08 1.74
CA THR A 56 10.47 1.38 1.68
C THR A 56 9.86 1.29 3.08
N LEU A 57 8.59 1.66 3.18
CA LEU A 57 7.76 1.52 4.37
C LEU A 57 6.96 0.21 4.25
N PHE A 58 6.96 -0.62 5.29
CA PHE A 58 6.24 -1.90 5.32
C PHE A 58 5.69 -2.27 6.70
N ASN A 59 5.93 -1.42 7.71
CA ASN A 59 5.38 -1.57 9.06
C ASN A 59 5.15 -0.20 9.71
N ALA A 60 4.19 -0.13 10.59
CA ALA A 60 3.91 1.09 11.35
C ALA A 60 5.01 1.36 12.40
N PRO A 61 5.29 2.63 12.71
CA PRO A 61 4.73 3.81 12.08
C PRO A 61 5.27 4.01 10.67
N TYR A 62 4.39 4.34 9.71
CA TYR A 62 4.78 4.56 8.32
C TYR A 62 5.42 5.92 8.14
N THR A 63 6.68 6.02 8.52
CA THR A 63 7.44 7.27 8.50
C THR A 63 8.81 7.10 7.84
N ILE A 64 9.24 8.13 7.13
CA ILE A 64 10.59 8.20 6.55
C ILE A 64 11.11 9.63 6.60
N GLU A 65 12.40 9.78 6.89
CA GLU A 65 13.08 11.07 6.88
C GLU A 65 13.47 11.46 5.44
N ILE A 66 13.11 12.68 5.04
CA ILE A 66 13.55 13.29 3.79
C ILE A 66 14.60 14.35 4.15
N PRO A 67 15.89 14.11 3.87
CA PRO A 67 16.93 15.09 4.14
C PRO A 67 16.69 16.38 3.35
N THR A 68 16.82 17.54 3.98
CA THR A 68 16.67 18.83 3.30
C THR A 68 17.59 18.98 2.09
N SER A 69 18.74 18.30 2.10
CA SER A 69 19.70 18.30 0.98
C SER A 69 19.18 17.68 -0.32
N VAL A 70 18.09 16.88 -0.30
CA VAL A 70 17.48 16.32 -1.52
C VAL A 70 16.36 17.18 -2.06
N LEU A 71 15.92 18.19 -1.32
CA LEU A 71 14.88 19.14 -1.69
C LEU A 71 15.47 20.34 -2.43
N LYS A 72 14.79 20.75 -3.52
CA LYS A 72 15.21 21.85 -4.41
C LYS A 72 14.18 22.99 -4.47
N GLY A 73 13.01 22.81 -3.86
CA GLY A 73 11.94 23.80 -3.76
C GLY A 73 10.74 23.62 -4.70
N ASP A 74 10.85 22.78 -5.71
CA ASP A 74 9.74 22.31 -6.55
C ASP A 74 9.94 20.82 -6.78
N ASP A 75 9.71 20.06 -5.71
CA ASP A 75 10.10 18.67 -5.65
C ASP A 75 8.92 17.75 -5.95
N GLU A 76 9.17 16.67 -6.69
CA GLU A 76 8.19 15.62 -6.91
C GLU A 76 8.32 14.55 -5.82
N LEU A 77 7.23 14.31 -5.09
CA LEU A 77 7.08 13.15 -4.23
C LEU A 77 6.35 12.05 -4.99
N LYS A 78 6.95 10.87 -5.03
CA LYS A 78 6.39 9.68 -5.65
C LYS A 78 6.35 8.56 -4.62
N ILE A 79 5.16 7.95 -4.45
CA ILE A 79 4.92 6.86 -3.53
C ILE A 79 4.38 5.68 -4.33
N LYS A 80 5.14 4.59 -4.43
CA LYS A 80 4.74 3.36 -5.10
C LYS A 80 4.24 2.36 -4.08
N VAL A 81 2.94 2.15 -4.04
CA VAL A 81 2.29 1.25 -3.08
C VAL A 81 2.00 -0.09 -3.73
N SER A 82 2.44 -1.16 -3.08
CA SER A 82 2.12 -2.53 -3.48
C SER A 82 1.20 -3.17 -2.44
N ASN A 83 0.09 -3.75 -2.90
CA ASN A 83 -0.88 -4.45 -2.05
C ASN A 83 -0.75 -5.97 -2.15
N LEU A 84 -1.56 -6.68 -1.34
CA LEU A 84 -1.67 -8.14 -1.37
C LEU A 84 -2.57 -8.63 -2.50
N MET A 85 -2.40 -9.90 -2.88
CA MET A 85 -3.27 -10.58 -3.85
C MET A 85 -4.63 -11.01 -3.26
N ALA A 86 -4.89 -10.84 -1.98
CA ALA A 86 -6.09 -11.35 -1.31
C ALA A 86 -7.40 -10.95 -2.03
N ASN A 87 -7.56 -9.67 -2.35
CA ASN A 87 -8.74 -9.17 -3.04
C ASN A 87 -8.86 -9.74 -4.46
N ARG A 88 -7.75 -9.88 -5.17
CA ARG A 88 -7.72 -10.47 -6.52
C ARG A 88 -8.11 -11.93 -6.50
N ILE A 89 -7.59 -12.70 -5.53
CA ILE A 89 -7.91 -14.11 -5.35
C ILE A 89 -9.40 -14.28 -5.04
N SER A 90 -9.92 -13.48 -4.09
CA SER A 90 -11.35 -13.49 -3.77
C SER A 90 -12.22 -13.15 -4.97
N TYR A 91 -11.85 -12.15 -5.74
CA TYR A 91 -12.56 -11.77 -6.97
C TYR A 91 -12.59 -12.91 -7.99
N MET A 92 -11.44 -13.58 -8.23
CA MET A 92 -11.36 -14.68 -9.18
C MET A 92 -12.24 -15.87 -8.76
N ASP A 93 -12.23 -16.21 -7.47
CA ASP A 93 -13.09 -17.30 -6.95
C ASP A 93 -14.57 -16.95 -7.03
N LYS A 94 -14.97 -15.71 -6.67
CA LYS A 94 -16.36 -15.23 -6.84
C LYS A 94 -16.87 -15.31 -8.28
N ARG A 95 -15.99 -15.09 -9.25
CA ARG A 95 -16.30 -15.12 -10.69
C ARG A 95 -16.12 -16.49 -11.32
N GLY A 96 -15.68 -17.50 -10.54
CA GLY A 96 -15.40 -18.85 -11.07
C GLY A 96 -14.28 -18.87 -12.11
N LEU A 97 -13.33 -17.92 -12.03
CA LEU A 97 -12.20 -17.88 -12.94
C LEU A 97 -11.20 -18.98 -12.57
N GLU A 98 -10.70 -19.67 -13.58
CA GLU A 98 -9.67 -20.69 -13.37
C GLU A 98 -8.30 -20.00 -13.18
N TRP A 99 -7.75 -20.11 -11.96
CA TRP A 99 -6.44 -19.54 -11.60
C TRP A 99 -5.58 -20.49 -10.77
N LYS A 100 -6.18 -21.52 -10.19
CA LYS A 100 -5.51 -22.44 -9.27
C LYS A 100 -4.68 -23.45 -10.05
N ILE A 101 -3.38 -23.49 -9.79
CA ILE A 101 -2.43 -24.42 -10.39
C ILE A 101 -1.96 -25.49 -9.40
N PHE A 102 -2.51 -25.51 -8.18
CA PHE A 102 -2.20 -26.47 -7.12
C PHE A 102 -3.49 -27.00 -6.52
N TYR A 103 -3.51 -28.31 -6.23
CA TYR A 103 -4.72 -29.01 -5.75
C TYR A 103 -4.64 -29.49 -4.31
N ASN A 104 -3.45 -29.56 -3.72
CA ASN A 104 -3.20 -30.16 -2.40
C ASN A 104 -2.55 -29.16 -1.44
N ALA A 105 -3.03 -27.92 -1.38
CA ALA A 105 -2.55 -26.99 -0.38
C ALA A 105 -3.31 -27.22 0.93
N ASN A 106 -2.61 -27.59 1.99
CA ASN A 106 -3.12 -27.55 3.35
C ASN A 106 -3.27 -26.11 3.83
N ILE A 107 -4.20 -25.38 3.21
CA ILE A 107 -4.35 -23.95 3.43
C ILE A 107 -5.10 -23.68 4.73
N ASP A 108 -5.92 -24.61 5.18
CA ASP A 108 -6.63 -24.46 6.44
C ASP A 108 -6.85 -25.80 7.15
N SER A 109 -6.14 -25.97 8.22
CA SER A 109 -6.36 -27.07 9.18
C SER A 109 -7.37 -26.70 10.28
N LYS A 110 -7.82 -25.43 10.37
CA LYS A 110 -8.53 -24.89 11.54
C LYS A 110 -10.02 -24.59 11.31
N GLY A 111 -10.70 -25.34 10.50
CA GLY A 111 -12.14 -25.18 10.46
C GLY A 111 -12.77 -25.04 9.08
N ARG A 112 -12.05 -25.35 8.03
CA ARG A 112 -12.57 -25.39 6.66
C ARG A 112 -13.18 -24.04 6.15
N MET A 113 -12.75 -22.94 6.71
CA MET A 113 -13.27 -21.60 6.34
C MET A 113 -12.97 -21.23 4.88
N ASN A 114 -11.92 -21.82 4.30
CA ASN A 114 -11.50 -21.59 2.94
C ASN A 114 -11.70 -22.81 2.04
N VAL A 115 -12.74 -23.62 2.32
CA VAL A 115 -13.05 -24.82 1.54
C VAL A 115 -14.42 -24.66 0.91
N GLY A 116 -14.48 -24.73 -0.40
CA GLY A 116 -15.71 -24.72 -1.18
C GLY A 116 -16.51 -26.03 -1.07
N LYS A 117 -17.70 -26.05 -1.67
CA LYS A 117 -18.58 -27.22 -1.66
C LYS A 117 -17.96 -28.44 -2.34
N ASP A 118 -17.03 -28.23 -3.23
CA ASP A 118 -16.25 -29.25 -3.95
C ASP A 118 -15.03 -29.76 -3.19
N GLY A 119 -14.83 -29.30 -1.97
CA GLY A 119 -13.68 -29.67 -1.12
C GLY A 119 -12.37 -28.99 -1.49
N LYS A 120 -12.38 -28.05 -2.45
CA LYS A 120 -11.19 -27.28 -2.87
C LYS A 120 -11.12 -25.95 -2.14
N PHE A 121 -9.94 -25.33 -2.19
CA PHE A 121 -9.76 -23.98 -1.67
C PHE A 121 -10.72 -22.98 -2.34
N ASP A 122 -11.37 -22.13 -1.54
CA ASP A 122 -12.27 -21.09 -1.98
C ASP A 122 -12.11 -19.84 -1.11
N ALA A 123 -11.69 -18.76 -1.74
CA ALA A 123 -11.55 -17.43 -1.14
C ALA A 123 -12.75 -16.52 -1.45
N GLY A 124 -13.78 -17.03 -2.10
CA GLY A 124 -14.94 -16.23 -2.54
C GLY A 124 -15.65 -15.49 -1.41
N ASN A 125 -15.57 -16.01 -0.18
CA ASN A 125 -16.20 -15.41 0.99
C ASN A 125 -15.28 -14.46 1.78
N TRP A 126 -14.06 -14.20 1.32
CA TRP A 126 -13.20 -13.26 2.02
C TRP A 126 -13.75 -11.84 1.96
N SER A 127 -13.69 -11.15 3.09
CA SER A 127 -13.98 -9.73 3.14
C SER A 127 -12.90 -8.96 2.39
N PRO A 128 -13.27 -7.90 1.64
CA PRO A 128 -12.29 -7.04 1.00
C PRO A 128 -11.29 -6.47 2.00
N GLN A 129 -10.01 -6.54 1.67
CA GLN A 129 -8.95 -5.96 2.46
C GLN A 129 -8.66 -4.56 1.95
N PRO A 130 -8.52 -3.55 2.82
CA PRO A 130 -8.11 -2.22 2.41
C PRO A 130 -6.81 -2.27 1.58
N SER A 131 -6.68 -1.39 0.61
CA SER A 131 -5.52 -1.34 -0.29
C SER A 131 -5.13 0.09 -0.61
N GLY A 132 -3.83 0.34 -0.80
CA GLY A 132 -3.32 1.66 -1.12
C GLY A 132 -3.01 2.53 0.09
N ILE A 133 -3.31 3.80 0.00
CA ILE A 133 -3.16 4.77 1.10
C ILE A 133 -4.53 5.27 1.51
N SER A 134 -4.80 5.31 2.83
CA SER A 134 -5.96 6.03 3.35
C SER A 134 -5.58 7.04 4.41
N GLY A 135 -6.43 8.07 4.59
CA GLY A 135 -6.17 9.15 5.51
C GLY A 135 -5.20 10.19 4.95
N LYS A 136 -4.30 10.70 5.78
CA LYS A 136 -3.42 11.82 5.48
C LYS A 136 -2.00 11.38 5.17
N VAL A 137 -1.35 12.12 4.27
CA VAL A 137 0.10 12.10 4.06
C VAL A 137 0.64 13.47 4.48
N ILE A 138 1.53 13.49 5.46
CA ILE A 138 1.95 14.71 6.14
C ILE A 138 3.47 14.82 6.13
N LEU A 139 3.98 16.04 5.91
CA LEU A 139 5.38 16.39 6.13
C LEU A 139 5.50 17.24 7.40
N ARG A 140 6.41 16.87 8.28
CA ARG A 140 6.72 17.61 9.52
C ARG A 140 8.19 17.97 9.56
N PRO A 141 8.56 19.22 9.96
CA PRO A 141 9.97 19.60 10.09
C PRO A 141 10.63 18.82 11.23
N LEU A 142 11.87 18.42 10.99
CA LEU A 142 12.76 17.84 12.01
C LEU A 142 13.96 18.79 12.21
N SER A 143 14.24 19.09 13.48
CA SER A 143 15.44 19.80 13.88
C SER A 143 16.26 18.91 14.80
N ARG A 144 17.55 18.75 14.52
CA ARG A 144 18.45 17.99 15.39
C ARG A 144 18.76 18.82 16.64
N ILE A 145 18.59 18.23 17.79
CA ILE A 145 19.07 18.82 19.05
C ILE A 145 20.59 18.76 19.00
N LYS A 146 21.22 19.92 19.11
CA LYS A 146 22.69 20.04 19.20
C LYS A 146 23.18 19.71 20.59
#